data_934870071815c7c659375e20cf10f75e
#
_entry.id   934870071815c7c659375e20cf10f75e
#
_cell.length_a   1.000
_cell.length_b   1.000
_cell.length_c   1.000
_cell.angle_alpha   90.00
_cell.angle_beta   90.00
_cell.angle_gamma   90.00
#
_symmetry.space_group_name_H-M   'P 1'
#
loop_
_entity.id
_entity.type
_entity.pdbx_description
1 polymer ?
#
loop_
_entity_poly.entity_id
_entity_poly.type
_entity_poly.pdbx_seq_one_letter_code
_entity_poly.pdbx_strand_id
1 'polypeptide(L)'
;MFTNGCYDLLHPGHVRLLEKARSLGDVLILALNSDASVRRLKGPSRPMTPERERAEVALELQAIDAVVLFDEDTPRELIAAVLPDILVKGADWAHWIAGREEVEAAGGQVMAIRLEPGYSTTDIVETILAR
;
A
#
# COMPACT_ATOMS: atom_id res chain seq x y z
N MET A 1 -9.06 -0.13 9.11
CA MET A 1 -8.35 0.78 8.20
C MET A 1 -7.96 0.04 6.93
N PHE A 2 -7.67 0.78 5.89
CA PHE A 2 -7.29 0.24 4.59
C PHE A 2 -6.13 1.08 4.03
N THR A 3 -5.11 0.42 3.51
CA THR A 3 -4.06 1.05 2.73
C THR A 3 -3.68 0.15 1.57
N ASN A 4 -2.98 0.69 0.58
CA ASN A 4 -2.62 -0.07 -0.61
C ASN A 4 -1.23 0.32 -1.11
N GLY A 5 -0.65 -0.54 -1.92
CA GLY A 5 0.61 -0.30 -2.59
C GLY A 5 1.21 -1.57 -3.17
N CYS A 6 2.38 -1.43 -3.76
CA CYS A 6 3.10 -2.55 -4.36
C CYS A 6 3.84 -3.38 -3.31
N TYR A 7 4.45 -2.73 -2.35
CA TYR A 7 5.20 -3.38 -1.26
C TYR A 7 6.15 -4.47 -1.78
N ASP A 8 6.94 -4.11 -2.78
CA ASP A 8 7.81 -5.06 -3.48
C ASP A 8 8.97 -5.50 -2.61
N LEU A 9 9.86 -4.56 -2.28
CA LEU A 9 10.94 -4.80 -1.32
C LEU A 9 10.64 -3.97 -0.07
N LEU A 10 10.38 -4.65 1.04
CA LEU A 10 10.03 -3.98 2.27
C LEU A 10 11.22 -3.25 2.89
N HIS A 11 10.97 -2.08 3.44
CA HIS A 11 11.95 -1.28 4.13
C HIS A 11 11.30 -0.63 5.37
N PRO A 12 12.10 -0.01 6.26
CA PRO A 12 11.53 0.58 7.48
C PRO A 12 10.43 1.60 7.25
N GLY A 13 10.46 2.32 6.12
CA GLY A 13 9.39 3.26 5.77
C GLY A 13 8.03 2.58 5.63
N HIS A 14 7.98 1.41 5.00
CA HIS A 14 6.76 0.60 4.90
C HIS A 14 6.27 0.18 6.29
N VAL A 15 7.17 -0.37 7.11
CA VAL A 15 6.81 -0.87 8.44
C VAL A 15 6.24 0.26 9.31
N ARG A 16 6.89 1.42 9.31
CA ARG A 16 6.45 2.57 10.10
C ARG A 16 5.11 3.13 9.66
N LEU A 17 4.88 3.20 8.34
CA LEU A 17 3.58 3.60 7.78
C LEU A 17 2.47 2.65 8.24
N LEU A 18 2.72 1.34 8.13
CA LEU A 18 1.75 0.32 8.51
C LEU A 18 1.46 0.31 10.01
N GLU A 19 2.46 0.52 10.84
CA GLU A 19 2.28 0.63 12.29
C GLU A 19 1.41 1.83 12.65
N LYS A 20 1.65 2.98 12.02
CA LYS A 20 0.82 4.17 12.23
C LYS A 20 -0.60 3.95 11.76
N ALA A 21 -0.78 3.35 10.58
CA ALA A 21 -2.11 3.03 10.07
C ALA A 21 -2.87 2.10 11.02
N ARG A 22 -2.21 1.07 11.53
CA ARG A 22 -2.81 0.12 12.47
C ARG A 22 -3.23 0.79 13.78
N SER A 23 -2.49 1.78 14.24
CA SER A 23 -2.80 2.51 15.47
C SER A 23 -4.09 3.34 15.40
N LEU A 24 -4.62 3.57 14.19
CA LEU A 24 -5.81 4.39 13.99
C LEU A 24 -7.13 3.65 14.24
N GLY A 25 -7.10 2.33 14.41
CA GLY A 25 -8.30 1.55 14.64
C GLY A 25 -7.98 0.10 15.01
N ASP A 26 -8.89 -0.82 14.71
CA ASP A 26 -8.82 -2.19 15.21
C ASP A 26 -8.30 -3.21 14.20
N VAL A 27 -8.53 -2.98 12.91
CA VAL A 27 -8.17 -3.92 11.83
C VAL A 27 -7.53 -3.16 10.67
N LEU A 28 -6.38 -3.62 10.19
CA LEU A 28 -5.72 -3.06 9.02
C LEU A 28 -5.74 -4.06 7.87
N ILE A 29 -6.34 -3.65 6.75
CA ILE A 29 -6.32 -4.37 5.48
C ILE A 29 -5.29 -3.73 4.58
N LEU A 30 -4.36 -4.53 4.06
CA LEU A 30 -3.41 -4.10 3.05
C LEU A 30 -3.82 -4.68 1.70
N ALA A 31 -4.04 -3.81 0.73
CA ALA A 31 -4.30 -4.20 -0.65
C ALA A 31 -3.02 -4.08 -1.47
N LEU A 32 -2.63 -5.16 -2.13
CA LEU A 32 -1.42 -5.22 -2.95
C LEU A 32 -1.77 -5.22 -4.43
N ASN A 33 -1.07 -4.41 -5.20
CA ASN A 33 -1.13 -4.48 -6.65
C ASN A 33 -0.65 -5.86 -7.12
N SER A 34 -1.38 -6.50 -8.04
CA SER A 34 -0.95 -7.73 -8.67
C SER A 34 0.35 -7.50 -9.48
N ASP A 35 1.01 -8.56 -9.87
CA ASP A 35 2.21 -8.46 -10.72
C ASP A 35 1.92 -7.71 -12.02
N ALA A 36 0.78 -7.99 -12.65
CA ALA A 36 0.38 -7.29 -13.87
C ALA A 36 0.17 -5.80 -13.65
N SER A 37 -0.49 -5.43 -12.54
CA SER A 37 -0.70 -4.04 -12.17
C SER A 37 0.62 -3.32 -11.91
N VAL A 38 1.55 -3.95 -11.18
CA VAL A 38 2.88 -3.38 -10.91
C VAL A 38 3.64 -3.15 -12.21
N ARG A 39 3.61 -4.10 -13.14
CA ARG A 39 4.30 -3.95 -14.44
C ARG A 39 3.77 -2.76 -15.23
N ARG A 40 2.45 -2.56 -15.23
CA ARG A 40 1.85 -1.40 -15.92
C ARG A 40 2.27 -0.08 -15.30
N LEU A 41 2.41 -0.03 -13.96
CA LEU A 41 2.71 1.20 -13.24
C LEU A 41 4.21 1.50 -13.17
N LYS A 42 5.05 0.49 -13.05
CA LYS A 42 6.48 0.66 -12.76
C LYS A 42 7.42 0.12 -13.84
N GLY A 43 6.89 -0.54 -14.86
CA GLY A 43 7.67 -1.06 -15.96
C GLY A 43 7.93 -2.57 -15.87
N PRO A 44 8.50 -3.15 -16.98
CA PRO A 44 8.60 -4.60 -17.12
C PRO A 44 9.58 -5.29 -16.18
N SER A 45 10.51 -4.53 -15.56
CA SER A 45 11.48 -5.09 -14.61
C SER A 45 10.91 -5.25 -13.19
N ARG A 46 9.68 -4.83 -12.96
CA ARG A 46 9.02 -4.87 -11.65
C ARG A 46 7.75 -5.73 -11.71
N PRO A 47 7.32 -6.40 -10.63
CA PRO A 47 7.96 -6.42 -9.31
C PRO A 47 9.19 -7.33 -9.26
N MET A 48 10.01 -7.18 -8.23
CA MET A 48 11.11 -8.10 -7.93
C MET A 48 10.58 -9.39 -7.32
N THR A 49 9.56 -9.26 -6.46
CA THR A 49 8.96 -10.37 -5.73
C THR A 49 7.54 -10.63 -6.24
N PRO A 50 7.19 -11.88 -6.63
CA PRO A 50 5.85 -12.21 -7.10
C PRO A 50 4.76 -11.91 -6.08
N GLU A 51 3.54 -11.64 -6.57
CA GLU A 51 2.42 -11.20 -5.73
C GLU A 51 2.10 -12.15 -4.58
N ARG A 52 2.17 -13.45 -4.79
CA ARG A 52 1.90 -14.44 -3.73
C ARG A 52 2.91 -14.35 -2.61
N GLU A 53 4.18 -14.17 -2.96
CA GLU A 53 5.26 -14.04 -1.99
C GLU A 53 5.22 -12.68 -1.28
N ARG A 54 4.87 -11.62 -1.99
CA ARG A 54 4.67 -10.31 -1.37
C ARG A 54 3.56 -10.36 -0.33
N ALA A 55 2.46 -11.03 -0.65
CA ALA A 55 1.35 -11.22 0.29
C ALA A 55 1.79 -12.07 1.50
N GLU A 56 2.52 -13.13 1.26
CA GLU A 56 3.02 -14.01 2.33
C GLU A 56 3.91 -13.26 3.30
N VAL A 57 4.86 -12.49 2.79
CA VAL A 57 5.76 -11.68 3.64
C VAL A 57 4.99 -10.61 4.39
N ALA A 58 4.07 -9.92 3.72
CA ALA A 58 3.27 -8.86 4.33
C ALA A 58 2.43 -9.39 5.51
N LEU A 59 1.87 -10.58 5.39
CA LEU A 59 1.05 -11.19 6.44
C LEU A 59 1.84 -11.50 7.72
N GLU A 60 3.16 -11.59 7.64
CA GLU A 60 4.00 -11.77 8.83
C GLU A 60 4.25 -10.47 9.60
N LEU A 61 3.91 -9.31 9.02
CA LEU A 61 4.01 -8.05 9.73
C LEU A 61 2.91 -7.93 10.77
N GLN A 62 3.29 -7.60 11.99
CA GLN A 62 2.37 -7.52 13.11
C GLN A 62 1.22 -6.54 12.90
N ALA A 63 1.47 -5.46 12.16
CA ALA A 63 0.48 -4.42 11.91
C ALA A 63 -0.65 -4.85 10.96
N ILE A 64 -0.44 -5.88 10.14
CA ILE A 64 -1.38 -6.28 9.09
C ILE A 64 -2.27 -7.42 9.55
N ASP A 65 -3.59 -7.24 9.42
CA ASP A 65 -4.58 -8.25 9.76
C ASP A 65 -5.04 -9.07 8.55
N ALA A 66 -5.07 -8.45 7.37
CA ALA A 66 -5.50 -9.12 6.14
C ALA A 66 -4.82 -8.50 4.92
N VAL A 67 -4.61 -9.32 3.90
CA VAL A 67 -4.04 -8.89 2.61
C VAL A 67 -5.00 -9.25 1.50
N VAL A 68 -5.22 -8.33 0.57
CA VAL A 68 -6.05 -8.52 -0.62
C VAL A 68 -5.23 -8.12 -1.84
N LEU A 69 -5.35 -8.87 -2.92
CA LEU A 69 -4.72 -8.53 -4.20
C LEU A 69 -5.73 -7.84 -5.12
N PHE A 70 -5.29 -6.86 -5.90
CA PHE A 70 -6.12 -6.23 -6.91
C PHE A 70 -5.32 -6.04 -8.22
N ASP A 71 -6.01 -6.18 -9.36
CA ASP A 71 -5.41 -6.14 -10.69
C ASP A 71 -5.48 -4.77 -11.35
N GLU A 72 -6.41 -3.94 -10.93
CA GLU A 72 -6.67 -2.63 -11.51
C GLU A 72 -5.50 -1.68 -11.25
N ASP A 73 -5.43 -0.59 -12.02
CA ASP A 73 -4.39 0.41 -11.83
C ASP A 73 -4.52 1.15 -10.50
N THR A 74 -5.76 1.31 -10.02
CA THR A 74 -6.04 1.91 -8.71
C THR A 74 -6.96 1.00 -7.91
N PRO A 75 -6.94 1.09 -6.57
CA PRO A 75 -7.80 0.26 -5.72
C PRO A 75 -9.22 0.82 -5.55
N ARG A 76 -9.66 1.76 -6.39
CA ARG A 76 -10.94 2.46 -6.24
C ARG A 76 -12.13 1.51 -6.12
N GLU A 77 -12.23 0.52 -7.02
CA GLU A 77 -13.34 -0.44 -7.01
C GLU A 77 -13.34 -1.29 -5.75
N LEU A 78 -12.17 -1.74 -5.33
CA LEU A 78 -12.01 -2.52 -4.12
C LEU A 78 -12.37 -1.69 -2.89
N ILE A 79 -11.93 -0.44 -2.81
CA ILE A 79 -12.26 0.47 -1.72
C ILE A 79 -13.76 0.72 -1.66
N ALA A 80 -14.40 0.92 -2.81
CA ALA A 80 -15.85 1.12 -2.89
C ALA A 80 -16.62 -0.11 -2.39
N ALA A 81 -16.09 -1.31 -2.60
CA ALA A 81 -16.71 -2.54 -2.11
C ALA A 81 -16.48 -2.75 -0.62
N VAL A 82 -15.30 -2.42 -0.10
CA VAL A 82 -14.94 -2.60 1.31
C VAL A 82 -15.49 -1.49 2.19
N LEU A 83 -15.47 -0.25 1.71
CA LEU A 83 -15.85 0.96 2.44
C LEU A 83 -15.21 1.02 3.83
N PRO A 84 -13.88 1.14 3.90
CA PRO A 84 -13.20 1.20 5.19
C PRO A 84 -13.58 2.46 5.97
N ASP A 85 -13.51 2.38 7.28
CA ASP A 85 -13.75 3.54 8.14
C ASP A 85 -12.65 4.59 7.97
N ILE A 86 -11.42 4.15 7.75
CA ILE A 86 -10.27 5.03 7.53
C ILE A 86 -9.46 4.51 6.35
N LEU A 87 -9.33 5.35 5.33
CA LEU A 87 -8.46 5.12 4.19
C LEU A 87 -7.15 5.85 4.43
N VAL A 88 -6.04 5.10 4.47
CA VAL A 88 -4.72 5.65 4.77
C VAL A 88 -3.84 5.66 3.53
N LYS A 89 -3.13 6.76 3.32
CA LYS A 89 -2.19 6.89 2.20
C LYS A 89 -0.96 7.68 2.65
N GLY A 90 0.18 7.44 1.99
CA GLY A 90 1.36 8.26 2.20
C GLY A 90 1.12 9.71 1.77
N ALA A 91 1.73 10.65 2.49
CA ALA A 91 1.48 12.08 2.26
C ALA A 91 1.86 12.58 0.87
N ASP A 92 2.77 11.92 0.18
CA ASP A 92 3.15 12.24 -1.20
C ASP A 92 2.01 12.03 -2.21
N TRP A 93 0.98 11.26 -1.83
CA TRP A 93 -0.22 11.02 -2.64
C TRP A 93 -1.44 11.83 -2.18
N ALA A 94 -1.25 12.76 -1.22
CA ALA A 94 -2.36 13.49 -0.60
C ALA A 94 -3.15 14.38 -1.59
N HIS A 95 -2.56 14.78 -2.70
CA HIS A 95 -3.23 15.60 -3.73
C HIS A 95 -4.33 14.82 -4.48
N TRP A 96 -4.21 13.51 -4.55
CA TRP A 96 -5.23 12.65 -5.16
C TRP A 96 -5.15 11.26 -4.54
N ILE A 97 -6.26 10.80 -3.99
CA ILE A 97 -6.36 9.49 -3.36
C ILE A 97 -7.56 8.76 -3.96
N ALA A 98 -7.29 7.62 -4.61
CA ALA A 98 -8.33 6.77 -5.16
C ALA A 98 -9.25 6.28 -4.04
N GLY A 99 -10.56 6.36 -4.24
CA GLY A 99 -11.54 5.90 -3.26
C GLY A 99 -11.93 6.94 -2.22
N ARG A 100 -11.30 8.11 -2.20
CA ARG A 100 -11.63 9.19 -1.26
C ARG A 100 -13.11 9.52 -1.25
N GLU A 101 -13.69 9.74 -2.43
CA GLU A 101 -15.09 10.14 -2.56
C GLU A 101 -16.03 9.08 -1.99
N GLU A 102 -15.77 7.82 -2.27
CA GLU A 102 -16.59 6.70 -1.80
C GLU A 102 -16.52 6.56 -0.29
N VAL A 103 -15.32 6.66 0.29
CA VAL A 103 -15.11 6.55 1.73
C VAL A 103 -15.77 7.70 2.48
N GLU A 104 -15.55 8.94 2.01
CA GLU A 104 -16.13 10.13 2.65
C GLU A 104 -17.64 10.15 2.53
N ALA A 105 -18.20 9.74 1.38
CA ALA A 105 -19.67 9.66 1.21
C ALA A 105 -20.30 8.64 2.15
N ALA A 106 -19.58 7.60 2.54
CA ALA A 106 -20.04 6.59 3.49
C ALA A 106 -19.79 6.98 4.96
N GLY A 107 -19.27 8.17 5.21
CA GLY A 107 -19.01 8.65 6.57
C GLY A 107 -17.61 8.32 7.10
N GLY A 108 -16.76 7.73 6.28
CA GLY A 108 -15.39 7.42 6.66
C GLY A 108 -14.45 8.61 6.52
N GLN A 109 -13.20 8.40 6.90
CA GLN A 109 -12.15 9.40 6.87
C GLN A 109 -11.01 8.99 5.95
N VAL A 110 -10.34 9.97 5.36
CA VAL A 110 -9.12 9.76 4.59
C VAL A 110 -7.98 10.47 5.31
N MET A 111 -6.91 9.73 5.60
CA MET A 111 -5.77 10.25 6.34
C MET A 111 -4.49 10.05 5.55
N ALA A 112 -3.72 11.14 5.40
CA ALA A 112 -2.40 11.11 4.82
C ALA A 112 -1.38 11.00 5.96
N ILE A 113 -0.50 10.00 5.86
CA ILE A 113 0.56 9.79 6.85
C ILE A 113 1.89 10.21 6.23
N ARG A 114 2.64 11.03 6.94
CA ARG A 114 3.96 11.48 6.50
C ARG A 114 4.90 10.28 6.38
N LEU A 115 5.55 10.16 5.20
CA LEU A 115 6.51 9.11 4.95
C LEU A 115 7.86 9.43 5.63
N GLU A 116 8.53 8.37 6.08
CA GLU A 116 9.89 8.50 6.61
C GLU A 116 10.85 8.84 5.47
N PRO A 117 11.62 9.93 5.56
CA PRO A 117 12.61 10.27 4.53
C PRO A 117 13.73 9.24 4.48
N GLY A 118 14.32 9.09 3.30
CA GLY A 118 15.48 8.21 3.11
C GLY A 118 15.18 6.74 2.83
N TYR A 119 13.90 6.35 2.72
CA TYR A 119 13.50 4.97 2.42
C TYR A 119 12.70 4.90 1.12
N SER A 120 13.12 4.03 0.22
CA SER A 120 12.45 3.78 -1.06
C SER A 120 12.89 2.45 -1.63
N THR A 121 11.94 1.67 -2.16
CA THR A 121 12.26 0.42 -2.86
C THR A 121 13.14 0.68 -4.08
N THR A 122 12.86 1.74 -4.82
CA THR A 122 13.67 2.14 -5.97
C THR A 122 15.13 2.40 -5.58
N ASP A 123 15.35 3.10 -4.46
CA ASP A 123 16.70 3.37 -3.97
C ASP A 123 17.45 2.09 -3.59
N ILE A 124 16.74 1.11 -3.02
CA ILE A 124 17.33 -0.20 -2.70
C ILE A 124 17.79 -0.89 -3.98
N VAL A 125 16.94 -0.93 -5.01
CA VAL A 125 17.26 -1.54 -6.30
C VAL A 125 18.45 -0.83 -6.94
N GLU A 126 18.45 0.48 -6.99
CA GLU A 126 19.53 1.27 -7.56
C GLU A 126 20.86 1.07 -6.83
N THR A 127 20.82 0.99 -5.49
CA THR A 127 22.00 0.73 -4.68
C THR A 127 22.60 -0.64 -5.01
N ILE A 128 21.77 -1.66 -5.17
CA ILE A 128 22.22 -3.00 -5.54
C ILE A 128 22.85 -3.00 -6.92
N LEU A 129 22.20 -2.36 -7.89
CA LEU A 129 22.70 -2.30 -9.27
C LEU A 129 24.00 -1.50 -9.41
N ALA A 130 24.24 -0.53 -8.54
CA ALA A 130 25.43 0.29 -8.53
C ALA A 130 26.67 -0.44 -7.97
N ARG A 131 26.47 -1.57 -7.32
CA ARG A 131 27.56 -2.39 -6.77
C ARG A 131 28.05 -3.39 -7.80
#